data_2373c9f99892f29400e7202191795108
#
_entry.id   2373c9f99892f29400e7202191795108
#
_cell.length_a   1.000
_cell.length_b   1.000
_cell.length_c   1.000
_cell.angle_alpha   90.00
_cell.angle_beta   90.00
_cell.angle_gamma   90.00
#
_symmetry.space_group_name_H-M   'P 1'
#
loop_
_entity.id
_entity.type
_entity.pdbx_description
1 polymer ?
#
loop_
_entity_poly.entity_id
_entity_poly.type
_entity_poly.pdbx_seq_one_letter_code
_entity_poly.pdbx_strand_id
1 'polypeptide(L)'
;DLQTIWGYETPDGSFAQFTRVQAQQLLKKPPQLTWEESASYGLTYYTAHRMLVDRAKVQPGEVVLIWGAGGGLGVFAVQLAAVMGARPIAVVSSEDKAQLCMDLGAVGVINRNDFPALQYKDGMTPAEDAEHQKAMKAFGKRIWDILGERTGPDVVFEHVGKTTFPASVFLANKFG
;
A
#
# COMPACT_ATOMS: atom_id res chain seq x y z
N ASP A 1 -8.36 28.18 6.38
CA ASP A 1 -8.08 26.85 6.89
C ASP A 1 -7.24 26.06 5.87
N LEU A 2 -6.05 25.63 6.27
CA LEU A 2 -5.09 24.94 5.39
C LEU A 2 -5.48 23.47 5.10
N GLN A 3 -6.57 22.98 5.68
CA GLN A 3 -6.98 21.59 5.61
C GLN A 3 -8.31 21.37 4.88
N THR A 4 -8.83 22.36 4.21
CA THR A 4 -10.08 22.22 3.47
C THR A 4 -9.87 21.37 2.23
N ILE A 5 -10.32 20.11 2.29
CA ILE A 5 -10.21 19.16 1.17
C ILE A 5 -11.24 19.52 0.11
N TRP A 6 -10.75 19.90 -1.08
CA TRP A 6 -11.59 20.18 -2.22
C TRP A 6 -12.42 18.97 -2.64
N GLY A 7 -13.73 19.20 -2.83
CA GLY A 7 -14.67 18.16 -3.21
C GLY A 7 -15.15 17.25 -2.08
N TYR A 8 -14.59 17.41 -0.86
CA TYR A 8 -15.02 16.67 0.34
C TYR A 8 -15.49 17.61 1.46
N GLU A 9 -14.68 18.60 1.80
CA GLU A 9 -14.99 19.61 2.83
C GLU A 9 -15.46 20.95 2.23
N THR A 10 -15.48 21.04 0.91
CA THR A 10 -15.99 22.20 0.17
C THR A 10 -17.24 21.83 -0.63
N PRO A 11 -18.14 22.79 -0.92
CA PRO A 11 -19.28 22.55 -1.81
C PRO A 11 -18.89 22.39 -3.28
N ASP A 12 -17.66 22.72 -3.63
CA ASP A 12 -17.15 22.67 -5.00
C ASP A 12 -16.41 21.35 -5.24
N GLY A 13 -16.65 20.72 -6.40
CA GLY A 13 -16.03 19.45 -6.79
C GLY A 13 -15.79 19.34 -8.30
N SER A 14 -15.33 18.19 -8.77
CA SER A 14 -14.90 17.98 -10.16
C SER A 14 -16.01 17.51 -11.12
N PHE A 15 -17.21 17.21 -10.64
CA PHE A 15 -18.37 16.84 -11.48
C PHE A 15 -19.04 18.07 -12.08
N ALA A 16 -18.26 18.89 -12.81
CA ALA A 16 -18.72 20.13 -13.42
C ALA A 16 -17.78 20.54 -14.56
N GLN A 17 -18.28 21.37 -15.49
CA GLN A 17 -17.46 21.96 -16.55
C GLN A 17 -16.47 23.01 -15.97
N PHE A 18 -16.84 23.66 -14.88
CA PHE A 18 -16.04 24.63 -14.17
C PHE A 18 -16.13 24.35 -12.67
N THR A 19 -15.04 24.57 -11.96
CA THR A 19 -15.00 24.44 -10.51
C THR A 19 -14.15 25.53 -9.89
N ARG A 20 -14.40 25.80 -8.62
CA ARG A 20 -13.62 26.77 -7.84
C ARG A 20 -12.67 26.02 -6.91
N VAL A 21 -11.41 26.35 -6.97
CA VAL A 21 -10.35 25.80 -6.09
C VAL A 21 -9.51 26.92 -5.51
N GLN A 22 -8.84 26.65 -4.40
CA GLN A 22 -7.86 27.60 -3.84
C GLN A 22 -6.60 27.59 -4.71
N ALA A 23 -6.07 28.78 -5.02
CA ALA A 23 -4.93 28.91 -5.94
C ALA A 23 -3.68 28.12 -5.50
N GLN A 24 -3.43 28.00 -4.19
CA GLN A 24 -2.32 27.24 -3.64
C GLN A 24 -2.48 25.71 -3.78
N GLN A 25 -3.67 25.22 -4.13
CA GLN A 25 -3.93 23.80 -4.40
C GLN A 25 -3.70 23.44 -5.87
N LEU A 26 -3.42 24.41 -6.72
CA LEU A 26 -3.17 24.19 -8.14
C LEU A 26 -1.69 23.87 -8.38
N LEU A 27 -1.44 22.79 -9.08
CA LEU A 27 -0.13 22.44 -9.61
C LEU A 27 -0.17 22.43 -11.13
N LYS A 28 0.93 22.83 -11.75
CA LYS A 28 1.05 22.74 -13.21
C LYS A 28 1.03 21.27 -13.63
N LYS A 29 0.16 20.93 -14.58
CA LYS A 29 0.13 19.58 -15.16
C LYS A 29 1.49 19.25 -15.80
N PRO A 30 2.10 18.07 -15.50
CA PRO A 30 3.30 17.63 -16.20
C PRO A 30 3.05 17.54 -17.71
N PRO A 31 3.91 18.13 -18.56
CA PRO A 31 3.65 18.21 -19.99
C PRO A 31 3.66 16.85 -20.70
N GLN A 32 4.38 15.87 -20.15
CA GLN A 32 4.50 14.52 -20.68
C GLN A 32 3.27 13.63 -20.41
N LEU A 33 2.39 14.01 -19.48
CA LEU A 33 1.20 13.24 -19.14
C LEU A 33 -0.03 13.73 -19.94
N THR A 34 -0.91 12.81 -20.31
CA THR A 34 -2.24 13.14 -20.83
C THR A 34 -3.12 13.79 -19.75
N TRP A 35 -4.31 14.25 -20.09
CA TRP A 35 -5.27 14.77 -19.12
C TRP A 35 -5.81 13.64 -18.23
N GLU A 36 -6.08 12.46 -18.81
CA GLU A 36 -6.57 11.27 -18.12
C GLU A 36 -5.54 10.75 -17.11
N GLU A 37 -4.28 10.63 -17.51
CA GLU A 37 -3.19 10.25 -16.61
C GLU A 37 -3.04 11.27 -15.49
N SER A 38 -3.08 12.56 -15.82
CA SER A 38 -2.95 13.62 -14.82
C SER A 38 -4.11 13.68 -13.83
N ALA A 39 -5.33 13.32 -14.27
CA ALA A 39 -6.50 13.25 -13.41
C ALA A 39 -6.47 12.03 -12.46
N SER A 40 -5.78 10.96 -12.82
CA SER A 40 -5.84 9.68 -12.11
C SER A 40 -4.84 9.53 -10.96
N TYR A 41 -3.71 10.27 -10.95
CA TYR A 41 -2.65 10.02 -9.97
C TYR A 41 -2.71 10.89 -8.72
N GLY A 42 -3.35 12.06 -8.76
CA GLY A 42 -3.23 13.09 -7.73
C GLY A 42 -3.45 12.58 -6.31
N LEU A 43 -4.59 11.95 -6.04
CA LEU A 43 -4.91 11.43 -4.71
C LEU A 43 -3.98 10.26 -4.31
N THR A 44 -3.87 9.27 -5.17
CA THR A 44 -3.21 7.99 -4.86
C THR A 44 -1.70 8.12 -4.81
N TYR A 45 -1.10 8.83 -5.75
CA TYR A 45 0.34 9.07 -5.76
C TYR A 45 0.80 9.91 -4.56
N TYR A 46 0.16 11.05 -4.31
CA TYR A 46 0.57 11.91 -3.19
C TYR A 46 0.34 11.26 -1.83
N THR A 47 -0.69 10.42 -1.70
CA THR A 47 -0.90 9.63 -0.49
C THR A 47 0.22 8.61 -0.31
N ALA A 48 0.57 7.85 -1.35
CA ALA A 48 1.68 6.90 -1.30
C ALA A 48 3.01 7.59 -0.99
N HIS A 49 3.29 8.73 -1.64
CA HIS A 49 4.47 9.55 -1.38
C HIS A 49 4.53 9.98 0.09
N ARG A 50 3.45 10.57 0.60
CA ARG A 50 3.38 10.99 1.99
C ARG A 50 3.62 9.85 2.97
N MET A 51 3.07 8.65 2.70
CA MET A 51 3.23 7.49 3.57
C MET A 51 4.67 6.97 3.55
N LEU A 52 5.27 6.79 2.38
CA LEU A 52 6.59 6.17 2.24
C LEU A 52 7.73 7.16 2.46
N VAL A 53 7.64 8.37 1.91
CA VAL A 53 8.73 9.36 1.96
C VAL A 53 8.67 10.18 3.24
N ASP A 54 7.51 10.80 3.53
CA ASP A 54 7.42 11.75 4.64
C ASP A 54 7.27 11.06 6.01
N ARG A 55 6.51 9.97 6.06
CA ARG A 55 6.17 9.28 7.31
C ARG A 55 7.09 8.11 7.62
N ALA A 56 7.13 7.13 6.76
CA ALA A 56 7.99 5.97 6.93
C ALA A 56 9.47 6.28 6.69
N LYS A 57 9.78 7.26 5.83
CA LYS A 57 11.15 7.66 5.45
C LYS A 57 11.96 6.47 4.94
N VAL A 58 11.32 5.68 4.10
CA VAL A 58 11.87 4.44 3.55
C VAL A 58 13.28 4.65 3.01
N GLN A 59 14.18 3.74 3.36
CA GLN A 59 15.57 3.77 2.95
C GLN A 59 15.87 2.70 1.88
N PRO A 60 16.90 2.89 1.05
CA PRO A 60 17.37 1.86 0.14
C PRO A 60 17.71 0.57 0.87
N GLY A 61 17.28 -0.57 0.31
CA GLY A 61 17.50 -1.90 0.88
C GLY A 61 16.43 -2.37 1.87
N GLU A 62 15.62 -1.46 2.44
CA GLU A 62 14.52 -1.85 3.33
C GLU A 62 13.45 -2.67 2.63
N VAL A 63 12.87 -3.61 3.36
CA VAL A 63 11.75 -4.43 2.91
C VAL A 63 10.44 -3.72 3.20
N VAL A 64 9.65 -3.46 2.17
CA VAL A 64 8.34 -2.80 2.29
C VAL A 64 7.23 -3.78 1.92
N LEU A 65 6.45 -4.24 2.90
CA LEU A 65 5.26 -5.05 2.65
C LEU A 65 4.08 -4.14 2.31
N ILE A 66 3.46 -4.34 1.16
CA ILE A 66 2.40 -3.46 0.65
C ILE A 66 1.09 -4.24 0.52
N TRP A 67 0.13 -3.96 1.40
CA TRP A 67 -1.22 -4.50 1.29
C TRP A 67 -2.00 -3.84 0.16
N GLY A 68 -2.86 -4.61 -0.52
CA GLY A 68 -3.66 -4.08 -1.62
C GLY A 68 -2.83 -3.50 -2.78
N ALA A 69 -1.67 -4.07 -3.02
CA ALA A 69 -0.65 -3.55 -3.93
C ALA A 69 -1.15 -3.36 -5.39
N GLY A 70 -2.09 -4.17 -5.86
CA GLY A 70 -2.70 -4.02 -7.19
C GLY A 70 -3.85 -3.02 -7.28
N GLY A 71 -4.09 -2.23 -6.23
CA GLY A 71 -5.07 -1.14 -6.25
C GLY A 71 -4.44 0.21 -6.57
N GLY A 72 -5.26 1.26 -6.78
CA GLY A 72 -4.78 2.58 -7.19
C GLY A 72 -3.72 3.20 -6.28
N LEU A 73 -3.84 3.03 -4.95
CA LEU A 73 -2.84 3.48 -3.98
C LEU A 73 -1.60 2.56 -3.99
N GLY A 74 -1.84 1.24 -4.01
CA GLY A 74 -0.79 0.24 -3.91
C GLY A 74 0.17 0.22 -5.09
N VAL A 75 -0.30 0.42 -6.32
CA VAL A 75 0.56 0.46 -7.51
C VAL A 75 1.57 1.60 -7.46
N PHE A 76 1.21 2.74 -6.89
CA PHE A 76 2.16 3.84 -6.67
C PHE A 76 3.10 3.56 -5.50
N ALA A 77 2.61 2.86 -4.46
CA ALA A 77 3.48 2.46 -3.36
C ALA A 77 4.57 1.48 -3.81
N VAL A 78 4.24 0.50 -4.67
CA VAL A 78 5.22 -0.43 -5.26
C VAL A 78 6.26 0.34 -6.07
N GLN A 79 5.83 1.20 -7.00
CA GLN A 79 6.73 1.98 -7.85
C GLN A 79 7.65 2.90 -7.03
N LEU A 80 7.08 3.64 -6.06
CA LEU A 80 7.86 4.55 -5.21
C LEU A 80 8.89 3.78 -4.39
N ALA A 81 8.51 2.68 -3.74
CA ALA A 81 9.44 1.86 -2.98
C ALA A 81 10.58 1.33 -3.86
N ALA A 82 10.26 0.84 -5.07
CA ALA A 82 11.27 0.36 -6.02
C ALA A 82 12.21 1.49 -6.47
N VAL A 83 11.69 2.67 -6.82
CA VAL A 83 12.50 3.84 -7.23
C VAL A 83 13.39 4.34 -6.08
N MET A 84 12.93 4.23 -4.85
CA MET A 84 13.72 4.57 -3.65
C MET A 84 14.81 3.53 -3.34
N GLY A 85 14.90 2.43 -4.11
CA GLY A 85 15.87 1.36 -3.88
C GLY A 85 15.48 0.40 -2.76
N ALA A 86 14.26 0.45 -2.28
CA ALA A 86 13.72 -0.50 -1.32
C ALA A 86 13.30 -1.83 -2.03
N ARG A 87 12.89 -2.81 -1.23
CA ARG A 87 12.50 -4.16 -1.68
C ARG A 87 10.99 -4.36 -1.46
N PRO A 88 10.11 -3.88 -2.36
CA PRO A 88 8.67 -4.01 -2.18
C PRO A 88 8.18 -5.44 -2.37
N ILE A 89 7.42 -5.96 -1.40
CA ILE A 89 6.66 -7.22 -1.48
C ILE A 89 5.19 -6.86 -1.61
N ALA A 90 4.58 -7.26 -2.71
CA ALA A 90 3.21 -6.93 -3.04
C ALA A 90 2.22 -7.98 -2.54
N VAL A 91 1.18 -7.57 -1.80
CA VAL A 91 0.06 -8.44 -1.41
C VAL A 91 -1.14 -8.13 -2.30
N VAL A 92 -1.57 -9.13 -3.07
CA VAL A 92 -2.63 -9.01 -4.08
C VAL A 92 -3.72 -10.05 -3.90
N SER A 93 -4.76 -10.02 -4.75
CA SER A 93 -5.90 -10.96 -4.71
C SER A 93 -6.13 -11.71 -6.03
N SER A 94 -5.29 -11.49 -7.05
CA SER A 94 -5.43 -12.15 -8.36
C SER A 94 -4.09 -12.14 -9.11
N GLU A 95 -3.98 -13.01 -10.10
CA GLU A 95 -2.74 -13.24 -10.86
C GLU A 95 -2.41 -12.06 -11.80
N ASP A 96 -3.42 -11.46 -12.42
CA ASP A 96 -3.23 -10.26 -13.25
C ASP A 96 -2.61 -9.10 -12.46
N LYS A 97 -3.03 -8.93 -11.19
CA LYS A 97 -2.42 -7.95 -10.26
C LYS A 97 -1.04 -8.35 -9.80
N ALA A 98 -0.77 -9.65 -9.70
CA ALA A 98 0.56 -10.14 -9.36
C ALA A 98 1.58 -9.75 -10.44
N GLN A 99 1.26 -10.04 -11.71
CA GLN A 99 2.13 -9.67 -12.83
C GLN A 99 2.34 -8.16 -12.91
N LEU A 100 1.27 -7.38 -12.78
CA LEU A 100 1.37 -5.92 -12.75
C LEU A 100 2.36 -5.43 -11.67
N CYS A 101 2.27 -5.96 -10.44
CA CYS A 101 3.17 -5.54 -9.37
C CYS A 101 4.62 -5.94 -9.64
N MET A 102 4.86 -7.10 -10.24
CA MET A 102 6.21 -7.51 -10.65
C MET A 102 6.78 -6.56 -11.71
N ASP A 103 5.99 -6.20 -12.72
CA ASP A 103 6.38 -5.25 -13.77
C ASP A 103 6.68 -3.85 -13.22
N LEU A 104 6.03 -3.48 -12.13
CA LEU A 104 6.23 -2.21 -11.41
C LEU A 104 7.41 -2.22 -10.42
N GLY A 105 8.13 -3.34 -10.29
CA GLY A 105 9.36 -3.45 -9.51
C GLY A 105 9.21 -4.13 -8.14
N ALA A 106 8.12 -4.87 -7.89
CA ALA A 106 8.04 -5.71 -6.70
C ALA A 106 9.10 -6.83 -6.77
N VAL A 107 9.77 -7.12 -5.65
CA VAL A 107 10.74 -8.23 -5.54
C VAL A 107 10.05 -9.58 -5.33
N GLY A 108 8.76 -9.57 -5.03
CA GLY A 108 7.92 -10.75 -4.93
C GLY A 108 6.48 -10.40 -4.65
N VAL A 109 5.62 -11.38 -4.84
CA VAL A 109 4.17 -11.25 -4.68
C VAL A 109 3.62 -12.35 -3.78
N ILE A 110 2.64 -12.01 -2.97
CA ILE A 110 1.88 -12.95 -2.14
C ILE A 110 0.39 -12.78 -2.48
N ASN A 111 -0.26 -13.87 -2.89
CA ASN A 111 -1.70 -13.88 -3.05
C ASN A 111 -2.36 -14.07 -1.67
N ARG A 112 -3.12 -13.07 -1.22
CA ARG A 112 -3.80 -13.14 0.09
C ARG A 112 -4.82 -14.29 0.19
N ASN A 113 -5.35 -14.75 -0.95
CA ASN A 113 -6.34 -15.84 -0.98
C ASN A 113 -5.74 -17.19 -0.56
N ASP A 114 -4.41 -17.33 -0.60
CA ASP A 114 -3.71 -18.52 -0.10
C ASP A 114 -3.70 -18.58 1.45
N PHE A 115 -4.12 -17.48 2.10
CA PHE A 115 -4.11 -17.31 3.55
C PHE A 115 -5.48 -16.85 4.09
N PRO A 116 -6.56 -17.63 3.91
CA PRO A 116 -7.92 -17.18 4.27
C PRO A 116 -8.09 -16.87 5.76
N ALA A 117 -7.37 -17.59 6.64
CA ALA A 117 -7.41 -17.36 8.08
C ALA A 117 -6.57 -16.16 8.56
N LEU A 118 -5.89 -15.44 7.63
CA LEU A 118 -5.10 -14.26 7.97
C LEU A 118 -5.96 -13.04 8.31
N GLN A 119 -7.22 -13.03 7.87
CA GLN A 119 -8.13 -11.92 8.11
C GLN A 119 -8.65 -11.95 9.56
N TYR A 120 -8.31 -10.92 10.32
CA TYR A 120 -8.81 -10.74 11.68
C TYR A 120 -10.31 -10.44 11.71
N LYS A 121 -11.00 -11.04 12.69
CA LYS A 121 -12.43 -10.78 12.99
C LYS A 121 -12.59 -10.56 14.48
N ASP A 122 -13.51 -9.68 14.88
CA ASP A 122 -13.86 -9.55 16.30
C ASP A 122 -14.57 -10.80 16.80
N GLY A 123 -14.34 -11.14 18.06
CA GLY A 123 -15.00 -12.26 18.71
C GLY A 123 -14.57 -13.62 18.22
N MET A 124 -13.35 -13.74 17.69
CA MET A 124 -12.75 -15.04 17.35
C MET A 124 -12.82 -15.98 18.53
N THR A 125 -13.24 -17.23 18.29
CA THR A 125 -13.10 -18.32 19.24
C THR A 125 -11.62 -18.67 19.44
N PRO A 126 -11.22 -19.35 20.53
CA PRO A 126 -9.84 -19.79 20.72
C PRO A 126 -9.29 -20.65 19.59
N ALA A 127 -10.14 -21.43 18.90
CA ALA A 127 -9.75 -22.22 17.76
C ALA A 127 -9.48 -21.35 16.53
N GLU A 128 -10.33 -20.36 16.24
CA GLU A 128 -10.13 -19.42 15.14
C GLU A 128 -8.89 -18.53 15.38
N ASP A 129 -8.65 -18.10 16.61
CA ASP A 129 -7.44 -17.36 16.96
C ASP A 129 -6.16 -18.19 16.72
N ALA A 130 -6.19 -19.46 17.13
CA ALA A 130 -5.07 -20.38 16.85
C ALA A 130 -4.79 -20.56 15.34
N GLU A 131 -5.85 -20.68 14.52
CA GLU A 131 -5.75 -20.73 13.06
C GLU A 131 -5.22 -19.39 12.49
N HIS A 132 -5.67 -18.27 13.00
CA HIS A 132 -5.18 -16.95 12.62
C HIS A 132 -3.69 -16.80 12.92
N GLN A 133 -3.23 -17.16 14.10
CA GLN A 133 -1.81 -17.13 14.48
C GLN A 133 -0.97 -18.07 13.58
N LYS A 134 -1.48 -19.24 13.24
CA LYS A 134 -0.84 -20.16 12.31
C LYS A 134 -0.71 -19.55 10.91
N ALA A 135 -1.77 -18.87 10.43
CA ALA A 135 -1.76 -18.19 9.14
C ALA A 135 -0.75 -17.02 9.11
N MET A 136 -0.65 -16.24 10.20
CA MET A 136 0.36 -15.17 10.30
C MET A 136 1.79 -15.72 10.22
N LYS A 137 2.08 -16.83 10.89
CA LYS A 137 3.39 -17.50 10.81
C LYS A 137 3.69 -18.04 9.41
N ALA A 138 2.69 -18.64 8.75
CA ALA A 138 2.83 -19.14 7.39
C ALA A 138 3.06 -18.01 6.39
N PHE A 139 2.37 -16.89 6.56
CA PHE A 139 2.56 -15.70 5.74
C PHE A 139 3.97 -15.10 5.94
N GLY A 140 4.43 -14.99 7.18
CA GLY A 140 5.81 -14.57 7.49
C GLY A 140 6.86 -15.48 6.85
N LYS A 141 6.64 -16.81 6.86
CA LYS A 141 7.51 -17.75 6.15
C LYS A 141 7.54 -17.47 4.65
N ARG A 142 6.39 -17.16 4.04
CA ARG A 142 6.33 -16.80 2.61
C ARG A 142 7.16 -15.55 2.30
N ILE A 143 7.18 -14.56 3.21
CA ILE A 143 8.06 -13.39 3.08
C ILE A 143 9.54 -13.83 3.08
N TRP A 144 9.95 -14.70 4.00
CA TRP A 144 11.32 -15.23 4.06
C TRP A 144 11.71 -15.99 2.80
N ASP A 145 10.78 -16.80 2.25
CA ASP A 145 11.02 -17.55 1.02
C ASP A 145 11.26 -16.62 -0.18
N ILE A 146 10.54 -15.47 -0.24
CA ILE A 146 10.74 -14.44 -1.26
C ILE A 146 12.09 -13.75 -1.08
N LEU A 147 12.45 -13.42 0.14
CA LEU A 147 13.67 -12.68 0.44
C LEU A 147 14.95 -13.54 0.43
N GLY A 148 14.80 -14.86 0.58
CA GLY A 148 15.92 -15.78 0.75
C GLY A 148 16.59 -15.70 2.14
N GLU A 149 15.99 -14.96 3.08
CA GLU A 149 16.50 -14.73 4.41
C GLU A 149 15.38 -14.64 5.46
N ARG A 150 15.70 -14.93 6.73
CA ARG A 150 14.74 -14.90 7.84
C ARG A 150 14.63 -13.49 8.42
N THR A 151 13.99 -12.59 7.65
CA THR A 151 13.71 -11.22 8.08
C THR A 151 12.27 -10.85 7.78
N GLY A 152 11.68 -9.96 8.56
CA GLY A 152 10.36 -9.37 8.30
C GLY A 152 10.49 -8.08 7.49
N PRO A 153 9.37 -7.43 7.18
CA PRO A 153 9.36 -6.10 6.58
C PRO A 153 9.82 -5.04 7.59
N ASP A 154 10.64 -4.11 7.13
CA ASP A 154 11.06 -2.93 7.89
C ASP A 154 9.91 -1.90 7.92
N VAL A 155 9.13 -1.85 6.84
CA VAL A 155 7.95 -1.01 6.72
C VAL A 155 6.76 -1.84 6.23
N VAL A 156 5.60 -1.66 6.86
CA VAL A 156 4.33 -2.20 6.37
C VAL A 156 3.45 -1.05 5.91
N PHE A 157 3.21 -1.02 4.59
CA PHE A 157 2.28 -0.08 3.98
C PHE A 157 0.85 -0.59 4.16
N GLU A 158 0.23 -0.16 5.26
CA GLU A 158 -1.08 -0.60 5.71
C GLU A 158 -2.14 0.48 5.44
N HIS A 159 -3.18 0.11 4.70
CA HIS A 159 -4.32 0.99 4.44
C HIS A 159 -5.67 0.24 4.42
N VAL A 160 -5.63 -1.08 4.59
CA VAL A 160 -6.83 -1.93 4.64
C VAL A 160 -7.51 -1.82 6.01
N GLY A 161 -6.71 -1.75 7.07
CA GLY A 161 -7.19 -1.49 8.42
C GLY A 161 -7.46 -2.76 9.22
N LYS A 162 -8.59 -2.80 9.92
CA LYS A 162 -8.89 -3.76 10.98
C LYS A 162 -8.58 -5.24 10.65
N THR A 163 -8.87 -5.67 9.44
CA THR A 163 -8.74 -7.08 9.06
C THR A 163 -7.29 -7.53 8.86
N THR A 164 -6.38 -6.63 8.53
CA THR A 164 -4.97 -6.92 8.23
C THR A 164 -4.00 -6.35 9.26
N PHE A 165 -4.44 -5.35 10.04
CA PHE A 165 -3.58 -4.64 10.98
C PHE A 165 -2.89 -5.54 12.01
N PRO A 166 -3.57 -6.53 12.65
CA PRO A 166 -2.89 -7.45 13.58
C PRO A 166 -1.77 -8.26 12.90
N ALA A 167 -1.99 -8.71 11.66
CA ALA A 167 -0.97 -9.40 10.89
C ALA A 167 0.19 -8.44 10.53
N SER A 168 -0.10 -7.20 10.17
CA SER A 168 0.90 -6.17 9.88
C SER A 168 1.84 -5.94 11.06
N VAL A 169 1.29 -5.80 12.26
CA VAL A 169 2.09 -5.63 13.50
C VAL A 169 2.91 -6.88 13.83
N PHE A 170 2.32 -8.07 13.63
CA PHE A 170 3.02 -9.34 13.89
C PHE A 170 4.20 -9.57 12.94
N LEU A 171 4.08 -9.14 11.69
CA LEU A 171 5.05 -9.38 10.61
C LEU A 171 6.20 -8.36 10.61
N ALA A 172 5.95 -7.15 11.09
CA ALA A 172 6.96 -6.09 11.12
C ALA A 172 8.21 -6.51 11.91
N ASN A 173 9.38 -6.11 11.44
CA ASN A 173 10.63 -6.28 12.16
C ASN A 173 10.58 -5.56 13.52
N LYS A 174 11.39 -6.07 14.48
CA LYS A 174 11.64 -5.33 15.72
C LYS A 174 12.33 -4.03 15.32
N PHE A 175 11.73 -2.90 15.65
CA PHE A 175 12.18 -1.54 15.30
C PHE A 175 11.90 -1.12 13.84
N GLY A 176 11.03 -1.83 13.12
CA GLY A 176 10.42 -1.39 11.87
C GLY A 176 9.28 -0.40 12.04
#